data_0c35e1c26ec762d7c3c083dc9178ef12
#
_entry.id   0c35e1c26ec762d7c3c083dc9178ef12
#
_cell.length_a   1.000
_cell.length_b   1.000
_cell.length_c   1.000
_cell.angle_alpha   90.00
_cell.angle_beta   90.00
_cell.angle_gamma   90.00
#
_symmetry.space_group_name_H-M   'P 1'
#
loop_
_entity.id
_entity.type
_entity.pdbx_description
1 polymer ?
#
loop_
_entity_poly.entity_id
_entity_poly.type
_entity_poly.pdbx_seq_one_letter_code
_entity_poly.pdbx_strand_id
1 'polypeptide(L)'
;VTLDNKSRDFFFLKRDDANVIISVVLTLIQKKLPKYVHAAQTDIQVLTPMRKGLLGVERLNEILQHYLNPPDPKKREREYGSSRFREGDKVMQVKNNYQIDWEIRGAYGIPIDKGQGIFNGDMGIIREINTFAEQMTIEFDDGKFVEYPFAQLEELELAYAVTVHKSQGSEYPAVIIPLLSGPQMLMNRNLLYTAVT
;
A
#
# COMPACT_ATOMS: atom_id res chain seq x y z
N VAL A 1 -14.82 -13.71 20.72
CA VAL A 1 -13.97 -12.53 20.97
C VAL A 1 -14.93 -11.38 21.28
N THR A 2 -14.86 -10.84 22.48
CA THR A 2 -15.60 -9.63 22.84
C THR A 2 -14.77 -8.45 22.36
N LEU A 3 -15.31 -7.67 21.42
CA LEU A 3 -14.66 -6.47 20.92
C LEU A 3 -14.82 -5.37 21.97
N ASP A 4 -13.81 -5.20 22.81
CA ASP A 4 -13.77 -4.09 23.76
C ASP A 4 -12.56 -3.18 23.45
N ASN A 5 -12.69 -1.88 23.74
CA ASN A 5 -11.63 -0.90 23.56
C ASN A 5 -10.63 -0.87 24.74
N LYS A 6 -10.52 -1.96 25.50
CA LYS A 6 -9.60 -2.09 26.64
C LYS A 6 -8.25 -2.67 26.25
N SER A 7 -8.18 -3.33 25.09
CA SER A 7 -6.91 -3.79 24.51
C SER A 7 -6.06 -2.59 24.07
N ARG A 8 -4.73 -2.71 24.22
CA ARG A 8 -3.78 -1.72 23.66
C ARG A 8 -3.47 -1.99 22.20
N ASP A 9 -3.84 -3.15 21.69
CA ASP A 9 -3.43 -3.66 20.37
C ASP A 9 -4.60 -3.72 19.39
N PHE A 10 -5.85 -3.63 19.88
CA PHE A 10 -7.03 -3.76 19.06
C PHE A 10 -8.07 -2.68 19.42
N PHE A 11 -8.51 -1.93 18.41
CA PHE A 11 -9.48 -0.85 18.56
C PHE A 11 -10.64 -1.06 17.60
N PHE A 12 -11.86 -0.90 18.08
CA PHE A 12 -13.08 -0.94 17.28
C PHE A 12 -13.77 0.43 17.29
N LEU A 13 -13.90 1.03 16.11
CA LEU A 13 -14.53 2.33 15.92
C LEU A 13 -15.79 2.18 15.05
N LYS A 14 -16.96 2.18 15.67
CA LYS A 14 -18.21 2.07 14.93
C LYS A 14 -18.53 3.33 14.16
N ARG A 15 -18.71 3.20 12.84
CA ARG A 15 -19.20 4.22 11.92
C ARG A 15 -20.06 3.54 10.87
N ASP A 16 -21.09 4.24 10.37
CA ASP A 16 -22.10 3.66 9.48
C ASP A 16 -22.11 4.33 8.09
N ASP A 17 -21.28 5.33 7.87
CA ASP A 17 -21.15 6.06 6.61
C ASP A 17 -19.76 5.89 6.01
N ALA A 18 -19.69 5.54 4.71
CA ALA A 18 -18.43 5.29 4.02
C ALA A 18 -17.49 6.52 4.00
N ASN A 19 -18.03 7.72 3.80
CA ASN A 19 -17.21 8.94 3.77
C ASN A 19 -16.64 9.27 5.15
N VAL A 20 -17.42 9.03 6.21
CA VAL A 20 -16.97 9.18 7.59
C VAL A 20 -15.89 8.16 7.90
N ILE A 21 -16.05 6.90 7.48
CA ILE A 21 -15.03 5.85 7.64
C ILE A 21 -13.72 6.27 6.96
N ILE A 22 -13.77 6.73 5.71
CA ILE A 22 -12.59 7.20 4.97
C ILE A 22 -11.92 8.37 5.70
N SER A 23 -12.69 9.33 6.21
CA SER A 23 -12.16 10.46 6.99
C SER A 23 -11.44 9.99 8.26
N VAL A 24 -11.98 8.99 8.95
CA VAL A 24 -11.34 8.37 10.12
C VAL A 24 -10.06 7.66 9.72
N VAL A 25 -10.07 6.88 8.63
CA VAL A 25 -8.87 6.21 8.10
C VAL A 25 -7.75 7.22 7.84
N LEU A 26 -8.05 8.32 7.15
CA LEU A 26 -7.08 9.39 6.88
C LEU A 26 -6.53 10.01 8.16
N THR A 27 -7.38 10.31 9.13
CA THR A 27 -6.96 10.86 10.42
C THR A 27 -6.05 9.90 11.18
N LEU A 28 -6.37 8.61 11.16
CA LEU A 28 -5.55 7.57 11.78
C LEU A 28 -4.15 7.52 11.15
N ILE A 29 -4.07 7.49 9.81
CA ILE A 29 -2.80 7.41 9.09
C ILE A 29 -1.96 8.69 9.27
N GLN A 30 -2.59 9.86 9.16
CA GLN A 30 -1.85 11.13 9.17
C GLN A 30 -1.45 11.61 10.56
N LYS A 31 -2.29 11.36 11.58
CA LYS A 31 -2.16 12.05 12.89
C LYS A 31 -1.97 11.12 14.07
N LYS A 32 -2.54 9.91 14.05
CA LYS A 32 -2.65 9.07 15.25
C LYS A 32 -1.68 7.89 15.26
N LEU A 33 -1.81 6.98 14.30
CA LEU A 33 -1.07 5.73 14.30
C LEU A 33 0.43 5.88 14.18
N PRO A 34 1.01 6.76 13.33
CA PRO A 34 2.46 6.89 13.25
C PRO A 34 3.11 7.21 14.60
N LYS A 35 2.47 8.06 15.39
CA LYS A 35 2.95 8.41 16.74
C LYS A 35 2.74 7.27 17.73
N TYR A 36 1.63 6.54 17.59
CA TYR A 36 1.25 5.46 18.52
C TYR A 36 2.14 4.23 18.36
N VAL A 37 2.46 3.85 17.12
CA VAL A 37 3.27 2.66 16.82
C VAL A 37 4.74 3.00 16.50
N HIS A 38 5.14 4.27 16.60
CA HIS A 38 6.49 4.75 16.29
C HIS A 38 6.98 4.34 14.89
N ALA A 39 6.11 4.49 13.89
CA ALA A 39 6.39 4.14 12.49
C ALA A 39 6.04 5.28 11.52
N ALA A 40 6.52 5.20 10.29
CA ALA A 40 6.17 6.16 9.24
C ALA A 40 4.71 5.97 8.76
N GLN A 41 4.14 6.99 8.13
CA GLN A 41 2.80 6.89 7.52
C GLN A 41 2.73 5.77 6.47
N THR A 42 3.81 5.56 5.73
CA THR A 42 3.92 4.52 4.70
C THR A 42 3.91 3.11 5.25
N ASP A 43 4.23 2.93 6.55
CA ASP A 43 4.22 1.62 7.21
C ASP A 43 2.82 1.23 7.73
N ILE A 44 1.87 2.18 7.77
CA ILE A 44 0.49 1.90 8.13
C ILE A 44 -0.24 1.33 6.92
N GLN A 45 -0.85 0.15 7.09
CA GLN A 45 -1.50 -0.55 6.00
C GLN A 45 -3.01 -0.57 6.14
N VAL A 46 -3.71 -0.23 5.06
CA VAL A 46 -5.17 -0.39 4.95
C VAL A 46 -5.47 -1.72 4.26
N LEU A 47 -6.27 -2.55 4.90
CA LEU A 47 -6.72 -3.84 4.36
C LEU A 47 -8.23 -3.81 4.15
N THR A 48 -8.69 -4.27 3.00
CA THR A 48 -10.12 -4.37 2.69
C THR A 48 -10.44 -5.74 2.07
N PRO A 49 -11.66 -6.28 2.28
CA PRO A 49 -12.04 -7.54 1.67
C PRO A 49 -12.34 -7.44 0.18
N MET A 50 -12.54 -6.22 -0.37
CA MET A 50 -13.09 -6.00 -1.70
C MET A 50 -12.17 -5.18 -2.59
N ARG A 51 -12.14 -5.49 -3.90
CA ARG A 51 -11.47 -4.64 -4.89
C ARG A 51 -12.32 -3.44 -5.30
N LYS A 52 -13.63 -3.63 -5.47
CA LYS A 52 -14.60 -2.63 -5.94
C LYS A 52 -15.58 -2.22 -4.83
N GLY A 53 -16.24 -1.09 -5.01
CA GLY A 53 -17.22 -0.55 -4.07
C GLY A 53 -16.72 0.63 -3.25
N LEU A 54 -17.56 1.10 -2.33
CA LEU A 54 -17.33 2.33 -1.56
C LEU A 54 -16.05 2.27 -0.70
N LEU A 55 -15.70 1.10 -0.18
CA LEU A 55 -14.48 0.83 0.60
C LEU A 55 -13.60 -0.22 -0.09
N GLY A 56 -13.68 -0.34 -1.42
CA GLY A 56 -12.83 -1.22 -2.21
C GLY A 56 -11.43 -0.65 -2.44
N VAL A 57 -10.48 -1.52 -2.77
CA VAL A 57 -9.06 -1.16 -3.02
C VAL A 57 -8.94 -0.04 -4.05
N GLU A 58 -9.66 -0.12 -5.17
CA GLU A 58 -9.54 0.84 -6.27
C GLU A 58 -9.87 2.26 -5.79
N ARG A 59 -11.03 2.44 -5.16
CA ARG A 59 -11.46 3.73 -4.63
C ARG A 59 -10.61 4.22 -3.46
N LEU A 60 -10.25 3.33 -2.55
CA LEU A 60 -9.41 3.70 -1.41
C LEU A 60 -8.03 4.16 -1.87
N ASN A 61 -7.41 3.48 -2.83
CA ASN A 61 -6.11 3.90 -3.36
C ASN A 61 -6.17 5.28 -4.03
N GLU A 62 -7.20 5.57 -4.80
CA GLU A 62 -7.40 6.88 -5.41
C GLU A 62 -7.50 7.99 -4.36
N ILE A 63 -8.34 7.79 -3.33
CA ILE A 63 -8.54 8.75 -2.26
C ILE A 63 -7.29 8.90 -1.39
N LEU A 64 -6.69 7.79 -0.98
CA LEU A 64 -5.49 7.80 -0.13
C LEU A 64 -4.29 8.42 -0.87
N GLN A 65 -4.11 8.14 -2.16
CA GLN A 65 -3.10 8.82 -2.97
C GLN A 65 -3.31 10.33 -2.97
N HIS A 66 -4.54 10.79 -3.19
CA HIS A 66 -4.85 12.21 -3.24
C HIS A 66 -4.50 12.94 -1.95
N TYR A 67 -4.77 12.34 -0.79
CA TYR A 67 -4.54 12.98 0.51
C TYR A 67 -3.15 12.70 1.12
N LEU A 68 -2.57 11.54 0.88
CA LEU A 68 -1.28 11.15 1.46
C LEU A 68 -0.08 11.52 0.57
N ASN A 69 -0.30 11.55 -0.74
CA ASN A 69 0.69 11.96 -1.73
C ASN A 69 0.03 12.86 -2.80
N PRO A 70 -0.37 14.09 -2.43
CA PRO A 70 -1.08 14.98 -3.35
C PRO A 70 -0.22 15.37 -4.55
N PRO A 71 -0.84 15.78 -5.67
CA PRO A 71 -0.13 16.33 -6.82
C PRO A 71 0.76 17.49 -6.41
N ASP A 72 1.95 17.54 -6.97
CA ASP A 72 2.92 18.62 -6.78
C ASP A 72 3.66 18.86 -8.10
N PRO A 73 3.87 20.12 -8.54
CA PRO A 73 4.61 20.42 -9.76
C PRO A 73 6.03 19.84 -9.82
N LYS A 74 6.61 19.50 -8.66
CA LYS A 74 7.93 18.88 -8.54
C LYS A 74 7.91 17.37 -8.66
N LYS A 75 6.73 16.74 -8.57
CA LYS A 75 6.55 15.30 -8.70
C LYS A 75 6.14 14.94 -10.12
N ARG A 76 6.83 13.99 -10.69
CA ARG A 76 6.46 13.42 -11.98
C ARG A 76 5.38 12.36 -11.81
N GLU A 77 4.59 12.21 -12.86
CA GLU A 77 3.49 11.26 -12.91
C GLU A 77 3.55 10.41 -14.18
N ARG A 78 3.03 9.19 -14.09
CA ARG A 78 2.83 8.31 -15.23
C ARG A 78 1.46 7.65 -15.17
N GLU A 79 0.67 7.83 -16.21
CA GLU A 79 -0.60 7.11 -16.37
C GLU A 79 -0.34 5.70 -16.94
N TYR A 80 -1.04 4.72 -16.39
CA TYR A 80 -1.07 3.36 -16.88
C TYR A 80 -2.47 2.76 -16.65
N GLY A 81 -3.19 2.47 -17.74
CA GLY A 81 -4.59 2.04 -17.65
C GLY A 81 -5.47 3.09 -16.97
N SER A 82 -6.18 2.68 -15.92
CA SER A 82 -6.98 3.56 -15.07
C SER A 82 -6.21 4.14 -13.88
N SER A 83 -4.96 3.74 -13.71
CA SER A 83 -4.11 4.18 -12.59
C SER A 83 -3.19 5.31 -13.01
N ARG A 84 -2.89 6.17 -12.05
CA ARG A 84 -1.87 7.22 -12.18
C ARG A 84 -0.85 7.02 -11.09
N PHE A 85 0.37 6.68 -11.47
CA PHE A 85 1.51 6.61 -10.57
C PHE A 85 2.17 7.98 -10.42
N ARG A 86 2.60 8.29 -9.22
CA ARG A 86 3.26 9.55 -8.84
C ARG A 86 4.49 9.26 -8.00
N GLU A 87 5.54 10.04 -8.17
CA GLU A 87 6.70 9.95 -7.27
C GLU A 87 6.28 10.10 -5.81
N GLY A 88 6.74 9.18 -4.96
CA GLY A 88 6.34 9.05 -3.56
C GLY A 88 5.19 8.07 -3.31
N ASP A 89 4.56 7.51 -4.35
CA ASP A 89 3.48 6.55 -4.18
C ASP A 89 3.99 5.22 -3.59
N LYS A 90 3.15 4.65 -2.72
CA LYS A 90 3.29 3.28 -2.24
C LYS A 90 2.71 2.32 -3.28
N VAL A 91 3.50 1.36 -3.69
CA VAL A 91 3.15 0.37 -4.71
C VAL A 91 3.45 -1.05 -4.23
N MET A 92 2.82 -2.02 -4.89
CA MET A 92 3.05 -3.44 -4.65
C MET A 92 3.26 -4.15 -5.99
N GLN A 93 4.23 -5.05 -6.02
CA GLN A 93 4.39 -6.03 -7.09
C GLN A 93 3.23 -7.02 -7.06
N VAL A 94 2.54 -7.22 -8.18
CA VAL A 94 1.34 -8.07 -8.25
C VAL A 94 1.53 -9.34 -9.07
N LYS A 95 2.72 -9.53 -9.61
CA LYS A 95 3.15 -10.74 -10.34
C LYS A 95 4.55 -11.13 -9.89
N ASN A 96 4.90 -12.42 -9.96
CA ASN A 96 6.29 -12.83 -9.78
C ASN A 96 7.08 -12.49 -11.05
N ASN A 97 8.16 -11.73 -10.91
CA ASN A 97 9.12 -11.45 -11.97
C ASN A 97 10.52 -11.93 -11.53
N TYR A 98 10.92 -13.11 -12.01
CA TYR A 98 12.18 -13.75 -11.64
C TYR A 98 13.39 -13.15 -12.36
N GLN A 99 13.17 -12.33 -13.38
CA GLN A 99 14.23 -11.83 -14.27
C GLN A 99 14.53 -10.35 -14.09
N ILE A 100 13.70 -9.62 -13.34
CA ILE A 100 13.94 -8.20 -13.11
C ILE A 100 15.14 -8.01 -12.19
N ASP A 101 16.08 -7.17 -12.61
CA ASP A 101 17.28 -6.88 -11.84
C ASP A 101 16.99 -5.94 -10.68
N TRP A 102 17.63 -6.16 -9.55
CA TRP A 102 17.64 -5.26 -8.42
C TRP A 102 19.05 -5.01 -7.91
N GLU A 103 19.22 -3.89 -7.24
CA GLU A 103 20.45 -3.56 -6.54
C GLU A 103 20.15 -2.98 -5.15
N ILE A 104 21.03 -3.26 -4.19
CA ILE A 104 21.06 -2.57 -2.90
C ILE A 104 22.12 -1.48 -3.00
N ARG A 105 21.75 -0.25 -2.66
CA ARG A 105 22.62 0.93 -2.75
C ARG A 105 23.21 1.25 -1.37
N GLY A 106 24.55 1.35 -1.33
CA GLY A 106 25.27 1.82 -0.16
C GLY A 106 25.45 3.33 -0.14
N ALA A 107 26.46 3.80 0.58
CA ALA A 107 26.80 5.21 0.64
C ALA A 107 27.07 5.77 -0.77
N TYR A 108 26.61 7.01 -0.99
CA TYR A 108 26.71 7.72 -2.28
C TYR A 108 26.02 7.02 -3.47
N GLY A 109 25.05 6.14 -3.21
CA GLY A 109 24.30 5.43 -4.26
C GLY A 109 25.09 4.34 -4.98
N ILE A 110 26.25 3.94 -4.47
CA ILE A 110 27.08 2.89 -5.07
C ILE A 110 26.44 1.53 -4.77
N PRO A 111 26.17 0.69 -5.79
CA PRO A 111 25.64 -0.65 -5.56
C PRO A 111 26.59 -1.50 -4.73
N ILE A 112 26.07 -2.09 -3.65
CA ILE A 112 26.82 -3.00 -2.75
C ILE A 112 26.37 -4.44 -2.87
N ASP A 113 25.17 -4.67 -3.43
CA ASP A 113 24.64 -6.00 -3.72
C ASP A 113 23.72 -5.92 -4.94
N LYS A 114 23.59 -7.03 -5.67
CA LYS A 114 22.77 -7.15 -6.89
C LYS A 114 22.18 -8.54 -6.99
N GLY A 115 21.02 -8.63 -7.61
CA GLY A 115 20.39 -9.90 -7.88
C GLY A 115 19.20 -9.75 -8.81
N GLN A 116 18.41 -10.80 -8.89
CA GLN A 116 17.22 -10.85 -9.73
C GLN A 116 16.02 -11.36 -8.92
N GLY A 117 14.85 -10.93 -9.32
CA GLY A 117 13.57 -11.38 -8.79
C GLY A 117 12.91 -10.42 -7.81
N ILE A 118 11.69 -10.03 -8.17
CA ILE A 118 10.74 -9.32 -7.30
C ILE A 118 9.42 -10.11 -7.35
N PHE A 119 8.78 -10.27 -6.22
CA PHE A 119 7.70 -11.22 -6.08
C PHE A 119 6.36 -10.56 -5.76
N ASN A 120 5.29 -11.28 -6.08
CA ASN A 120 3.93 -10.85 -5.76
C ASN A 120 3.79 -10.63 -4.25
N GLY A 121 3.41 -9.41 -3.88
CA GLY A 121 3.28 -8.97 -2.48
C GLY A 121 4.41 -8.06 -2.00
N ASP A 122 5.55 -8.02 -2.70
CA ASP A 122 6.64 -7.09 -2.36
C ASP A 122 6.16 -5.65 -2.50
N MET A 123 6.40 -4.84 -1.47
CA MET A 123 5.98 -3.44 -1.42
C MET A 123 7.16 -2.48 -1.51
N GLY A 124 6.93 -1.32 -2.09
CA GLY A 124 7.94 -0.29 -2.21
C GLY A 124 7.37 1.09 -2.47
N ILE A 125 8.27 2.05 -2.60
CA ILE A 125 7.96 3.46 -2.87
C ILE A 125 8.56 3.87 -4.21
N ILE A 126 7.78 4.54 -5.03
CA ILE A 126 8.27 5.15 -6.28
C ILE A 126 9.19 6.32 -5.91
N ARG A 127 10.48 6.19 -6.21
CA ARG A 127 11.48 7.21 -5.93
C ARG A 127 11.68 8.18 -7.07
N GLU A 128 11.58 7.70 -8.30
CA GLU A 128 11.76 8.51 -9.49
C GLU A 128 10.91 7.99 -10.65
N ILE A 129 10.36 8.90 -11.44
CA ILE A 129 9.74 8.61 -12.74
C ILE A 129 10.56 9.34 -13.81
N ASN A 130 11.31 8.60 -14.59
CA ASN A 130 12.13 9.13 -15.67
C ASN A 130 11.39 8.96 -17.00
N THR A 131 10.76 10.05 -17.46
CA THR A 131 9.99 10.04 -18.71
C THR A 131 10.85 9.96 -19.95
N PHE A 132 12.11 10.38 -19.87
CA PHE A 132 13.06 10.30 -20.98
C PHE A 132 13.58 8.87 -21.18
N ALA A 133 13.95 8.21 -20.07
CA ALA A 133 14.39 6.81 -20.09
C ALA A 133 13.22 5.81 -20.13
N GLU A 134 11.98 6.30 -20.04
CA GLU A 134 10.74 5.50 -19.98
C GLU A 134 10.79 4.42 -18.88
N GLN A 135 11.23 4.81 -17.68
CA GLN A 135 11.33 3.91 -16.53
C GLN A 135 10.97 4.59 -15.21
N MET A 136 10.60 3.76 -14.23
CA MET A 136 10.39 4.12 -12.83
C MET A 136 11.41 3.45 -11.94
N THR A 137 11.98 4.19 -10.99
CA THR A 137 12.80 3.62 -9.93
C THR A 137 11.94 3.40 -8.69
N ILE A 138 11.89 2.16 -8.19
CA ILE A 138 11.18 1.77 -6.99
C ILE A 138 12.17 1.25 -5.96
N GLU A 139 12.06 1.75 -4.73
CA GLU A 139 12.75 1.22 -3.57
C GLU A 139 11.79 0.33 -2.78
N PHE A 140 12.05 -0.97 -2.77
CA PHE A 140 11.28 -1.94 -2.01
C PHE A 140 11.67 -1.94 -0.52
N ASP A 141 10.78 -2.45 0.33
CA ASP A 141 10.92 -2.43 1.80
C ASP A 141 12.17 -3.13 2.31
N ASP A 142 12.70 -4.09 1.55
CA ASP A 142 13.96 -4.80 1.83
C ASP A 142 15.22 -4.07 1.34
N GLY A 143 15.08 -2.83 0.87
CA GLY A 143 16.17 -1.98 0.39
C GLY A 143 16.60 -2.22 -1.05
N LYS A 144 15.89 -3.04 -1.79
CA LYS A 144 16.13 -3.28 -3.21
C LYS A 144 15.64 -2.12 -4.06
N PHE A 145 16.50 -1.58 -4.91
CA PHE A 145 16.16 -0.63 -5.96
C PHE A 145 15.97 -1.35 -7.28
N VAL A 146 14.85 -1.08 -7.93
CA VAL A 146 14.49 -1.69 -9.21
C VAL A 146 14.08 -0.61 -10.19
N GLU A 147 14.54 -0.72 -11.42
CA GLU A 147 14.14 0.14 -12.52
C GLU A 147 13.12 -0.60 -13.40
N TYR A 148 11.86 -0.18 -13.31
CA TYR A 148 10.79 -0.72 -14.11
C TYR A 148 10.65 0.03 -15.43
N PRO A 149 10.83 -0.64 -16.58
CA PRO A 149 10.40 -0.09 -17.86
C PRO A 149 8.89 0.21 -17.85
N PHE A 150 8.46 1.28 -18.49
CA PHE A 150 7.03 1.59 -18.56
C PHE A 150 6.19 0.48 -19.21
N ALA A 151 6.80 -0.36 -20.04
CA ALA A 151 6.17 -1.55 -20.60
C ALA A 151 5.83 -2.64 -19.57
N GLN A 152 6.40 -2.59 -18.36
CA GLN A 152 6.18 -3.57 -17.28
C GLN A 152 5.34 -3.02 -16.14
N LEU A 153 4.75 -1.84 -16.26
CA LEU A 153 3.92 -1.24 -15.19
C LEU A 153 2.65 -2.03 -14.87
N GLU A 154 2.26 -2.99 -15.69
CA GLU A 154 1.21 -3.96 -15.38
C GLU A 154 1.51 -4.89 -14.22
N GLU A 155 2.77 -4.94 -13.79
CA GLU A 155 3.21 -5.72 -12.63
C GLU A 155 3.04 -4.97 -11.31
N LEU A 156 2.66 -3.69 -11.35
CA LEU A 156 2.54 -2.81 -10.19
C LEU A 156 1.11 -2.33 -9.98
N GLU A 157 0.72 -2.23 -8.73
CA GLU A 157 -0.52 -1.56 -8.31
C GLU A 157 -0.22 -0.57 -7.17
N LEU A 158 -1.02 0.50 -7.04
CA LEU A 158 -1.00 1.34 -5.84
C LEU A 158 -1.34 0.48 -4.61
N ALA A 159 -0.64 0.70 -3.51
CA ALA A 159 -0.72 -0.14 -2.33
C ALA A 159 -0.98 0.61 -1.02
N TYR A 160 -1.58 1.79 -1.06
CA TYR A 160 -2.12 2.45 0.15
C TYR A 160 -3.18 1.58 0.82
N ALA A 161 -4.02 0.93 0.02
CA ALA A 161 -4.92 -0.13 0.42
C ALA A 161 -4.70 -1.37 -0.44
N VAL A 162 -4.74 -2.55 0.17
CA VAL A 162 -4.67 -3.84 -0.51
C VAL A 162 -5.78 -4.77 0.00
N THR A 163 -6.06 -5.84 -0.75
CA THR A 163 -6.99 -6.86 -0.23
C THR A 163 -6.33 -7.67 0.88
N VAL A 164 -7.15 -8.15 1.82
CA VAL A 164 -6.68 -9.05 2.89
C VAL A 164 -5.92 -10.25 2.32
N HIS A 165 -6.37 -10.82 1.20
CA HIS A 165 -5.69 -11.94 0.55
C HIS A 165 -4.29 -11.59 0.04
N LYS A 166 -4.10 -10.37 -0.46
CA LYS A 166 -2.79 -9.88 -0.93
C LYS A 166 -1.82 -9.59 0.20
N SER A 167 -2.31 -9.37 1.43
CA SER A 167 -1.49 -9.11 2.60
C SER A 167 -1.01 -10.38 3.33
N GLN A 168 -1.46 -11.55 2.91
CA GLN A 168 -1.07 -12.81 3.55
C GLN A 168 0.46 -13.00 3.53
N GLY A 169 1.02 -13.29 4.70
CA GLY A 169 2.47 -13.44 4.88
C GLY A 169 3.22 -12.13 5.09
N SER A 170 2.53 -10.99 5.12
CA SER A 170 3.12 -9.68 5.43
C SER A 170 2.78 -9.26 6.86
N GLU A 171 3.69 -8.54 7.50
CA GLU A 171 3.50 -7.95 8.82
C GLU A 171 3.62 -6.42 8.73
N TYR A 172 2.77 -5.72 9.48
CA TYR A 172 2.73 -4.25 9.48
C TYR A 172 2.70 -3.72 10.91
N PRO A 173 3.35 -2.58 11.20
CA PRO A 173 3.30 -1.93 12.53
C PRO A 173 1.88 -1.59 12.98
N ALA A 174 1.02 -1.23 12.04
CA ALA A 174 -0.41 -1.03 12.28
C ALA A 174 -1.21 -1.32 11.02
N VAL A 175 -2.41 -1.86 11.23
CA VAL A 175 -3.37 -2.20 10.16
C VAL A 175 -4.69 -1.51 10.44
N ILE A 176 -5.31 -0.97 9.41
CA ILE A 176 -6.67 -0.42 9.44
C ILE A 176 -7.55 -1.25 8.53
N ILE A 177 -8.66 -1.74 9.06
CA ILE A 177 -9.62 -2.55 8.31
C ILE A 177 -10.96 -1.78 8.25
N PRO A 178 -11.17 -0.96 7.22
CA PRO A 178 -12.45 -0.28 7.03
C PRO A 178 -13.50 -1.27 6.57
N LEU A 179 -14.60 -1.36 7.31
CA LEU A 179 -15.71 -2.26 7.02
C LEU A 179 -17.02 -1.44 6.98
N LEU A 180 -17.83 -1.71 5.98
CA LEU A 180 -19.19 -1.25 5.90
C LEU A 180 -20.11 -2.47 5.79
N SER A 181 -21.33 -2.40 6.32
CA SER A 181 -22.29 -3.49 6.18
C SER A 181 -22.49 -3.83 4.69
N GLY A 182 -22.22 -5.06 4.33
CA GLY A 182 -22.25 -5.57 2.96
C GLY A 182 -22.69 -7.03 2.91
N PRO A 183 -22.67 -7.67 1.73
CA PRO A 183 -23.07 -9.06 1.59
C PRO A 183 -22.31 -9.95 2.59
N GLN A 184 -23.04 -10.73 3.36
CA GLN A 184 -22.49 -11.59 4.42
C GLN A 184 -21.39 -12.57 3.94
N MET A 185 -21.35 -12.89 2.64
CA MET A 185 -20.36 -13.79 2.05
C MET A 185 -18.93 -13.26 2.07
N LEU A 186 -18.72 -11.94 2.12
CA LEU A 186 -17.39 -11.32 2.11
C LEU A 186 -16.88 -10.96 3.53
N MET A 187 -17.75 -11.04 4.53
CA MET A 187 -17.48 -10.69 5.93
C MET A 187 -17.48 -11.93 6.82
N ASN A 188 -16.70 -12.95 6.47
CA ASN A 188 -16.63 -14.15 7.28
C ASN A 188 -15.52 -14.04 8.36
N ARG A 189 -15.64 -14.91 9.38
CA ARG A 189 -14.68 -14.97 10.51
C ARG A 189 -13.25 -15.22 10.02
N ASN A 190 -13.07 -16.01 8.97
CA ASN A 190 -11.75 -16.38 8.47
C ASN A 190 -11.03 -15.17 7.85
N LEU A 191 -11.75 -14.30 7.15
CA LEU A 191 -11.18 -13.07 6.60
C LEU A 191 -10.69 -12.13 7.71
N LEU A 192 -11.51 -11.91 8.75
CA LEU A 192 -11.13 -11.08 9.88
C LEU A 192 -9.95 -11.70 10.65
N TYR A 193 -9.94 -13.01 10.80
CA TYR A 193 -8.84 -13.74 11.44
C TYR A 193 -7.53 -13.53 10.64
N THR A 194 -7.56 -13.74 9.32
CA THR A 194 -6.39 -13.53 8.46
C THR A 194 -5.88 -12.09 8.50
N ALA A 195 -6.77 -11.11 8.65
CA ALA A 195 -6.39 -9.70 8.68
C ALA A 195 -5.79 -9.27 10.04
N VAL A 196 -5.99 -10.05 11.11
CA VAL A 196 -5.55 -9.76 12.48
C VAL A 196 -4.35 -10.62 12.88
N THR A 197 -4.16 -11.77 12.27
CA THR A 197 -3.03 -12.68 12.49
C THR A 197 -1.96 -12.53 11.43
#